data_9c486304cb53b16e9dcaa5bf4514cb20
#
_entry.id   9c486304cb53b16e9dcaa5bf4514cb20
#
_cell.length_a   1.000
_cell.length_b   1.000
_cell.length_c   1.000
_cell.angle_alpha   90.00
_cell.angle_beta   90.00
_cell.angle_gamma   90.00
#
_symmetry.space_group_name_H-M   'P 1'
#
loop_
_entity.id
_entity.type
_entity.pdbx_description
1 polymer ?
#
loop_
_entity_poly.entity_id
_entity_poly.type
_entity_poly.pdbx_seq_one_letter_code
_entity_poly.pdbx_strand_id
1 'polypeptide(L)'
;MPYLEPYLKKRIDSKLQQLQSLRPLSYASVVKLKEQFRIEMTYNSNAIEGNKLTLKETFLVINEGLTIKGKSLKDHLEAKDHYEALNYLYEFVEKDSLHTVSEVFLRNLQQLVVRETDPDWAGRYRIGDVIITGSDHIPPDANSVPYLMNDLIKWVRNNKRKMHSIELAAIFHHRIVFIHPFFDGNGRTARLAMNLILMQKGYPLVVMLKNDRKRYYDSLVKADRGDYLPFIRFTAQAVERSLNMYLKTLLPESKTKEKYYPLSEISNKTPYSEKYLNLLIRQGKIEAHKEKRNWLTSIEAVERYIKGRMRRRKIPTKT
;
A
#
# COMPACT_ATOMS: atom_id res chain seq x y z
N MET A 1 0.28 22.82 -1.42
CA MET A 1 -0.23 22.46 -0.08
C MET A 1 -0.05 20.97 0.13
N PRO A 2 0.21 20.47 1.34
CA PRO A 2 0.27 19.04 1.60
C PRO A 2 -1.12 18.41 1.42
N TYR A 3 -1.16 17.25 0.78
CA TYR A 3 -2.39 16.48 0.57
C TYR A 3 -2.78 15.65 1.80
N LEU A 4 -1.76 15.17 2.55
CA LEU A 4 -1.99 14.31 3.70
C LEU A 4 -2.54 15.12 4.88
N GLU A 5 -3.68 14.73 5.38
CA GLU A 5 -4.35 15.40 6.49
C GLU A 5 -3.45 15.44 7.73
N PRO A 6 -3.26 16.61 8.36
CA PRO A 6 -2.31 16.80 9.48
C PRO A 6 -2.50 15.80 10.62
N TYR A 7 -3.74 15.42 10.87
CA TYR A 7 -4.11 14.48 11.93
C TYR A 7 -3.67 13.04 11.59
N LEU A 8 -3.91 12.57 10.36
CA LEU A 8 -3.47 11.25 9.90
C LEU A 8 -1.94 11.19 9.81
N LYS A 9 -1.32 12.25 9.29
CA LYS A 9 0.13 12.41 9.25
C LYS A 9 0.75 12.27 10.65
N LYS A 10 0.28 13.05 11.62
CA LYS A 10 0.80 13.04 12.99
C LYS A 10 0.72 11.64 13.61
N ARG A 11 -0.38 10.93 13.38
CA ARG A 11 -0.60 9.58 13.91
C ARG A 11 0.37 8.56 13.31
N ILE A 12 0.59 8.62 12.00
CA ILE A 12 1.51 7.74 11.29
C ILE A 12 2.96 8.04 11.68
N ASP A 13 3.34 9.32 11.71
CA ASP A 13 4.70 9.73 12.08
C ASP A 13 5.04 9.27 13.53
N SER A 14 4.10 9.39 14.46
CA SER A 14 4.26 8.90 15.83
C SER A 14 4.49 7.39 15.89
N LYS A 15 3.73 6.61 15.10
CA LYS A 15 3.90 5.14 15.02
C LYS A 15 5.21 4.73 14.36
N LEU A 16 5.62 5.45 13.32
CA LEU A 16 6.92 5.23 12.70
C LEU A 16 8.06 5.50 13.68
N GLN A 17 8.00 6.61 14.41
CA GLN A 17 8.98 6.93 15.44
C GLN A 17 9.02 5.86 16.54
N GLN A 18 7.86 5.37 16.98
CA GLN A 18 7.77 4.27 17.93
C GLN A 18 8.41 2.99 17.38
N LEU A 19 8.16 2.62 16.12
CA LEU A 19 8.80 1.48 15.48
C LEU A 19 10.32 1.66 15.39
N GLN A 20 10.78 2.86 15.05
CA GLN A 20 12.21 3.19 14.97
C GLN A 20 12.90 3.09 16.35
N SER A 21 12.24 3.50 17.44
CA SER A 21 12.79 3.41 18.80
C SER A 21 12.93 1.96 19.32
N LEU A 22 12.27 1.00 18.67
CA LEU A 22 12.42 -0.43 18.99
C LEU A 22 13.62 -1.09 18.30
N ARG A 23 14.31 -0.37 17.41
CA ARG A 23 15.48 -0.91 16.71
C ARG A 23 16.75 -0.92 17.62
N PRO A 24 17.63 -1.92 17.48
CA PRO A 24 17.57 -3.05 16.57
C PRO A 24 16.49 -4.07 16.95
N LEU A 25 15.71 -4.53 15.95
CA LEU A 25 14.67 -5.53 16.15
C LEU A 25 15.32 -6.92 16.31
N SER A 26 14.70 -7.82 17.10
CA SER A 26 15.17 -9.19 17.21
C SER A 26 15.09 -9.90 15.84
N TYR A 27 16.10 -10.68 15.50
CA TYR A 27 16.17 -11.39 14.23
C TYR A 27 14.93 -12.27 14.00
N ALA A 28 14.51 -13.04 15.00
CA ALA A 28 13.34 -13.91 14.92
C ALA A 28 12.04 -13.16 14.61
N SER A 29 11.83 -12.00 15.25
CA SER A 29 10.65 -11.15 15.00
C SER A 29 10.65 -10.58 13.57
N VAL A 30 11.82 -10.14 13.11
CA VAL A 30 11.99 -9.59 11.75
C VAL A 30 11.71 -10.65 10.70
N VAL A 31 12.28 -11.86 10.83
CA VAL A 31 12.08 -12.97 9.89
C VAL A 31 10.60 -13.34 9.81
N LYS A 32 9.94 -13.52 10.96
CA LYS A 32 8.51 -13.88 11.00
C LYS A 32 7.62 -12.83 10.35
N LEU A 33 7.85 -11.55 10.67
CA LEU A 33 7.11 -10.44 10.09
C LEU A 33 7.36 -10.32 8.58
N LYS A 34 8.63 -10.42 8.16
CA LYS A 34 9.01 -10.34 6.75
C LYS A 34 8.31 -11.43 5.94
N GLU A 35 8.30 -12.68 6.43
CA GLU A 35 7.63 -13.79 5.75
C GLU A 35 6.12 -13.60 5.68
N GLN A 36 5.47 -13.26 6.79
CA GLN A 36 4.04 -12.99 6.80
C GLN A 36 3.66 -11.90 5.79
N PHE A 37 4.38 -10.79 5.77
CA PHE A 37 4.09 -9.68 4.86
C PHE A 37 4.39 -10.02 3.40
N ARG A 38 5.38 -10.87 3.12
CA ARG A 38 5.65 -11.36 1.75
C ARG A 38 4.47 -12.14 1.20
N ILE A 39 3.95 -13.09 1.95
CA ILE A 39 2.79 -13.88 1.54
C ILE A 39 1.54 -13.01 1.41
N GLU A 40 1.27 -12.11 2.38
CA GLU A 40 0.14 -11.17 2.30
C GLU A 40 0.24 -10.25 1.08
N MET A 41 1.43 -9.72 0.78
CA MET A 41 1.63 -8.84 -0.37
C MET A 41 1.45 -9.58 -1.68
N THR A 42 2.04 -10.76 -1.81
CA THR A 42 1.90 -11.61 -3.01
C THR A 42 0.44 -11.98 -3.26
N TYR A 43 -0.27 -12.45 -2.23
CA TYR A 43 -1.67 -12.75 -2.34
C TYR A 43 -2.52 -11.55 -2.74
N ASN A 44 -2.46 -10.46 -1.96
CA ASN A 44 -3.34 -9.32 -2.18
C ASN A 44 -3.05 -8.61 -3.50
N SER A 45 -1.78 -8.45 -3.86
CA SER A 45 -1.38 -7.76 -5.09
C SER A 45 -1.86 -8.50 -6.34
N ASN A 46 -1.70 -9.82 -6.39
CA ASN A 46 -2.19 -10.63 -7.51
C ASN A 46 -3.72 -10.73 -7.51
N ALA A 47 -4.34 -10.86 -6.35
CA ALA A 47 -5.80 -10.96 -6.24
C ALA A 47 -6.54 -9.65 -6.60
N ILE A 48 -5.90 -8.48 -6.49
CA ILE A 48 -6.42 -7.20 -7.02
C ILE A 48 -6.51 -7.28 -8.55
N GLU A 49 -5.55 -7.94 -9.21
CA GLU A 49 -5.54 -8.12 -10.67
C GLU A 49 -6.38 -9.32 -11.15
N GLY A 50 -7.00 -10.06 -10.24
CA GLY A 50 -7.93 -11.14 -10.60
C GLY A 50 -7.42 -12.55 -10.39
N ASN A 51 -6.21 -12.74 -9.87
CA ASN A 51 -5.68 -14.04 -9.48
C ASN A 51 -6.62 -14.74 -8.49
N LYS A 52 -6.84 -16.03 -8.67
CA LYS A 52 -7.86 -16.79 -7.96
C LYS A 52 -7.34 -17.60 -6.78
N LEU A 53 -6.05 -17.60 -6.50
CA LEU A 53 -5.50 -18.21 -5.29
C LEU A 53 -6.05 -17.53 -4.04
N THR A 54 -6.30 -18.31 -2.99
CA THR A 54 -6.55 -17.80 -1.65
C THR A 54 -5.22 -17.52 -0.93
N LEU A 55 -5.25 -16.81 0.19
CA LEU A 55 -4.04 -16.57 1.00
C LEU A 55 -3.34 -17.87 1.40
N LYS A 56 -4.11 -18.88 1.82
CA LYS A 56 -3.58 -20.21 2.19
C LYS A 56 -2.97 -20.93 0.97
N GLU A 57 -3.64 -20.89 -0.17
CA GLU A 57 -3.12 -21.48 -1.42
C GLU A 57 -1.86 -20.76 -1.90
N THR A 58 -1.80 -19.42 -1.80
CA THR A 58 -0.58 -18.65 -2.10
C THR A 58 0.58 -19.10 -1.22
N PHE A 59 0.37 -19.29 0.08
CA PHE A 59 1.37 -19.83 0.99
C PHE A 59 1.86 -21.22 0.53
N LEU A 60 0.95 -22.14 0.21
CA LEU A 60 1.30 -23.49 -0.23
C LEU A 60 2.08 -23.49 -1.54
N VAL A 61 1.71 -22.64 -2.49
CA VAL A 61 2.44 -22.49 -3.77
C VAL A 61 3.84 -21.97 -3.55
N ILE A 62 4.01 -20.96 -2.71
CA ILE A 62 5.32 -20.29 -2.49
C ILE A 62 6.23 -21.13 -1.61
N ASN A 63 5.76 -21.60 -0.46
CA ASN A 63 6.60 -22.23 0.56
C ASN A 63 6.75 -23.74 0.36
N GLU A 64 5.71 -24.40 -0.14
CA GLU A 64 5.69 -25.85 -0.29
C GLU A 64 5.86 -26.30 -1.75
N GLY A 65 5.84 -25.36 -2.72
CA GLY A 65 5.92 -25.65 -4.14
C GLY A 65 4.74 -26.43 -4.71
N LEU A 66 3.60 -26.44 -4.01
CA LEU A 66 2.43 -27.24 -4.38
C LEU A 66 1.64 -26.63 -5.53
N THR A 67 1.10 -27.51 -6.38
CA THR A 67 0.07 -27.12 -7.36
C THR A 67 -1.32 -27.29 -6.76
N ILE A 68 -2.18 -26.29 -6.98
CA ILE A 68 -3.52 -26.25 -6.40
C ILE A 68 -4.56 -26.72 -7.44
N LYS A 69 -5.27 -27.77 -7.14
CA LYS A 69 -6.32 -28.31 -8.04
C LYS A 69 -7.39 -27.25 -8.32
N GLY A 70 -7.74 -27.10 -9.59
CA GLY A 70 -8.79 -26.15 -10.04
C GLY A 70 -8.32 -24.70 -10.17
N LYS A 71 -7.02 -24.43 -10.01
CA LYS A 71 -6.40 -23.12 -10.31
C LYS A 71 -5.61 -23.20 -11.61
N SER A 72 -5.56 -22.11 -12.35
CA SER A 72 -4.80 -22.05 -13.61
C SER A 72 -3.29 -22.08 -13.35
N LEU A 73 -2.52 -22.55 -14.32
CA LEU A 73 -1.05 -22.42 -14.27
C LEU A 73 -0.63 -20.96 -14.13
N LYS A 74 -1.32 -20.05 -14.84
CA LYS A 74 -1.09 -18.60 -14.74
C LYS A 74 -1.19 -18.10 -13.30
N ASP A 75 -2.20 -18.52 -12.53
CA ASP A 75 -2.36 -18.10 -11.13
C ASP A 75 -1.14 -18.49 -10.27
N HIS A 76 -0.56 -19.69 -10.53
CA HIS A 76 0.63 -20.17 -9.81
C HIS A 76 1.88 -19.39 -10.21
N LEU A 77 2.09 -19.19 -11.52
CA LEU A 77 3.24 -18.46 -12.05
C LEU A 77 3.22 -16.99 -11.59
N GLU A 78 2.08 -16.30 -11.65
CA GLU A 78 1.94 -14.94 -11.13
C GLU A 78 2.32 -14.83 -9.65
N ALA A 79 1.94 -15.82 -8.83
CA ALA A 79 2.29 -15.83 -7.40
C ALA A 79 3.81 -15.99 -7.21
N LYS A 80 4.45 -16.91 -7.94
CA LYS A 80 5.91 -17.13 -7.88
C LYS A 80 6.67 -15.90 -8.38
N ASP A 81 6.32 -15.38 -9.54
CA ASP A 81 6.94 -14.19 -10.12
C ASP A 81 6.85 -12.97 -9.22
N HIS A 82 5.68 -12.73 -8.64
CA HIS A 82 5.48 -11.61 -7.71
C HIS A 82 6.31 -11.79 -6.42
N TYR A 83 6.42 -13.02 -5.91
CA TYR A 83 7.23 -13.29 -4.73
C TYR A 83 8.72 -13.05 -5.00
N GLU A 84 9.24 -13.43 -6.17
CA GLU A 84 10.61 -13.14 -6.59
C GLU A 84 10.86 -11.64 -6.79
N ALA A 85 9.91 -10.94 -7.40
CA ALA A 85 9.96 -9.47 -7.51
C ALA A 85 10.01 -8.79 -6.15
N LEU A 86 9.32 -9.34 -5.15
CA LEU A 86 9.33 -8.83 -3.78
C LEU A 86 10.66 -9.15 -3.08
N ASN A 87 11.28 -10.30 -3.33
CA ASN A 87 12.63 -10.62 -2.85
C ASN A 87 13.66 -9.62 -3.41
N TYR A 88 13.61 -9.36 -4.71
CA TYR A 88 14.44 -8.34 -5.35
C TYR A 88 14.26 -6.95 -4.72
N LEU A 89 13.01 -6.54 -4.42
CA LEU A 89 12.74 -5.28 -3.72
C LEU A 89 13.41 -5.22 -2.34
N TYR A 90 13.31 -6.30 -1.54
CA TYR A 90 13.95 -6.36 -0.23
C TYR A 90 15.48 -6.26 -0.32
N GLU A 91 16.08 -7.03 -1.22
CA GLU A 91 17.53 -6.98 -1.43
C GLU A 91 18.00 -5.58 -1.88
N PHE A 92 17.22 -4.95 -2.76
CA PHE A 92 17.53 -3.61 -3.24
C PHE A 92 17.49 -2.57 -2.11
N VAL A 93 16.52 -2.68 -1.20
CA VAL A 93 16.43 -1.79 -0.03
C VAL A 93 17.55 -2.06 0.99
N GLU A 94 17.94 -3.33 1.19
CA GLU A 94 18.95 -3.73 2.17
C GLU A 94 20.39 -3.36 1.72
N LYS A 95 20.68 -3.50 0.42
CA LYS A 95 22.04 -3.28 -0.12
C LYS A 95 22.48 -1.83 -0.11
N ASP A 96 21.55 -0.89 -0.29
CA ASP A 96 21.90 0.52 -0.28
C ASP A 96 20.70 1.43 0.00
N SER A 97 20.78 2.17 1.09
CA SER A 97 19.81 3.23 1.43
C SER A 97 19.89 4.47 0.51
N LEU A 98 20.92 4.55 -0.35
CA LEU A 98 21.17 5.67 -1.28
C LEU A 98 20.57 5.42 -2.67
N HIS A 99 20.21 4.16 -3.01
CA HIS A 99 19.64 3.84 -4.32
C HIS A 99 18.34 4.61 -4.54
N THR A 100 18.33 5.38 -5.60
CA THR A 100 17.15 6.14 -6.00
C THR A 100 16.31 5.34 -6.97
N VAL A 101 15.00 5.58 -6.95
CA VAL A 101 14.11 5.09 -8.00
C VAL A 101 14.70 5.42 -9.37
N SER A 102 14.77 4.42 -10.25
CA SER A 102 15.27 4.55 -11.63
C SER A 102 14.41 3.75 -12.61
N GLU A 103 14.48 4.08 -13.88
CA GLU A 103 13.81 3.32 -14.93
C GLU A 103 14.31 1.87 -14.98
N VAL A 104 15.62 1.66 -14.81
CA VAL A 104 16.21 0.32 -14.75
C VAL A 104 15.60 -0.51 -13.62
N PHE A 105 15.48 0.08 -12.43
CA PHE A 105 14.83 -0.59 -11.30
C PHE A 105 13.38 -0.97 -11.62
N LEU A 106 12.59 -0.07 -12.22
CA LEU A 106 11.19 -0.33 -12.56
C LEU A 106 11.05 -1.43 -13.61
N ARG A 107 11.91 -1.42 -14.63
CA ARG A 107 11.92 -2.43 -15.68
C ARG A 107 12.33 -3.80 -15.15
N ASN A 108 13.38 -3.88 -14.31
CA ASN A 108 13.78 -5.12 -13.66
C ASN A 108 12.68 -5.66 -12.74
N LEU A 109 12.00 -4.78 -12.01
CA LEU A 109 10.89 -5.17 -11.13
C LEU A 109 9.72 -5.74 -11.94
N GLN A 110 9.33 -5.09 -13.04
CA GLN A 110 8.29 -5.58 -13.93
C GLN A 110 8.72 -6.87 -14.63
N GLN A 111 9.96 -6.98 -15.06
CA GLN A 111 10.49 -8.20 -15.64
C GLN A 111 10.28 -9.41 -14.73
N LEU A 112 10.54 -9.24 -13.44
CA LEU A 112 10.31 -10.31 -12.45
C LEU A 112 8.81 -10.58 -12.25
N VAL A 113 7.98 -9.55 -12.24
CA VAL A 113 6.52 -9.66 -12.03
C VAL A 113 5.81 -10.48 -13.11
N VAL A 114 6.35 -10.51 -14.33
CA VAL A 114 5.74 -11.22 -15.47
C VAL A 114 6.67 -12.24 -16.13
N ARG A 115 7.77 -12.60 -15.48
CA ARG A 115 8.85 -13.41 -16.07
C ARG A 115 8.36 -14.70 -16.74
N GLU A 116 7.47 -15.43 -16.08
CA GLU A 116 6.95 -16.70 -16.54
C GLU A 116 5.60 -16.55 -17.28
N THR A 117 4.91 -15.42 -17.10
CA THR A 117 3.58 -15.21 -17.69
C THR A 117 3.59 -14.42 -18.98
N ASP A 118 4.60 -13.56 -19.20
CA ASP A 118 4.79 -12.77 -20.42
C ASP A 118 6.30 -12.51 -20.67
N PRO A 119 7.11 -13.56 -20.93
CA PRO A 119 8.57 -13.46 -21.05
C PRO A 119 9.03 -12.55 -22.18
N ASP A 120 8.29 -12.49 -23.28
CA ASP A 120 8.67 -11.72 -24.47
C ASP A 120 8.65 -10.20 -24.20
N TRP A 121 7.76 -9.73 -23.31
CA TRP A 121 7.61 -8.33 -22.95
C TRP A 121 8.14 -7.99 -21.55
N ALA A 122 8.73 -8.95 -20.87
CA ALA A 122 9.29 -8.76 -19.55
C ALA A 122 10.41 -7.71 -19.56
N GLY A 123 10.25 -6.64 -18.75
CA GLY A 123 11.20 -5.53 -18.62
C GLY A 123 11.22 -4.56 -19.81
N ARG A 124 10.28 -4.64 -20.73
CA ARG A 124 10.21 -3.80 -21.93
C ARG A 124 8.98 -2.90 -21.89
N TYR A 125 9.15 -1.62 -22.22
CA TYR A 125 8.01 -0.74 -22.43
C TYR A 125 7.19 -1.22 -23.64
N ARG A 126 5.88 -1.04 -23.57
CA ARG A 126 4.99 -1.33 -24.69
C ARG A 126 5.31 -0.48 -25.90
N ILE A 127 5.14 -1.05 -27.07
CA ILE A 127 5.32 -0.42 -28.38
C ILE A 127 3.98 -0.19 -29.11
N GLY A 128 2.87 -0.62 -28.49
CA GLY A 128 1.53 -0.43 -28.99
C GLY A 128 0.60 0.13 -27.92
N ASP A 129 -0.54 0.63 -28.35
CA ASP A 129 -1.57 1.14 -27.45
C ASP A 129 -2.28 -0.01 -26.73
N VAL A 130 -2.76 0.28 -25.53
CA VAL A 130 -3.44 -0.70 -24.67
C VAL A 130 -4.74 -0.13 -24.13
N ILE A 131 -5.68 -1.01 -23.86
CA ILE A 131 -6.94 -0.69 -23.18
C ILE A 131 -6.92 -1.32 -21.80
N ILE A 132 -7.21 -0.52 -20.77
CA ILE A 132 -7.29 -1.02 -19.40
C ILE A 132 -8.69 -1.53 -19.14
N THR A 133 -8.83 -2.85 -19.03
CA THR A 133 -10.13 -3.48 -18.79
C THR A 133 -10.80 -2.95 -17.51
N GLY A 134 -12.02 -2.43 -17.66
CA GLY A 134 -12.81 -1.90 -16.53
C GLY A 134 -12.41 -0.50 -16.06
N SER A 135 -11.66 0.25 -16.88
CA SER A 135 -11.32 1.66 -16.67
C SER A 135 -11.71 2.51 -17.88
N ASP A 136 -12.19 3.72 -17.63
CA ASP A 136 -12.41 4.73 -18.68
C ASP A 136 -11.11 5.50 -19.01
N HIS A 137 -10.02 5.26 -18.27
CA HIS A 137 -8.74 5.88 -18.54
C HIS A 137 -8.10 5.30 -19.81
N ILE A 138 -7.74 6.18 -20.72
CA ILE A 138 -6.99 5.85 -21.95
C ILE A 138 -5.52 6.20 -21.66
N PRO A 139 -4.62 5.20 -21.60
CA PRO A 139 -3.20 5.46 -21.42
C PRO A 139 -2.62 6.32 -22.55
N PRO A 140 -1.55 7.09 -22.27
CA PRO A 140 -0.85 7.85 -23.30
C PRO A 140 -0.37 6.98 -24.46
N ASP A 141 -0.14 7.60 -25.63
CA ASP A 141 0.44 6.95 -26.80
C ASP A 141 1.75 6.23 -26.46
N ALA A 142 1.96 5.04 -27.06
CA ALA A 142 3.11 4.19 -26.76
C ALA A 142 4.45 4.88 -27.00
N ASN A 143 4.57 5.74 -28.04
CA ASN A 143 5.80 6.44 -28.35
C ASN A 143 6.18 7.48 -27.28
N SER A 144 5.21 7.97 -26.52
CA SER A 144 5.44 8.92 -25.43
C SER A 144 5.90 8.27 -24.13
N VAL A 145 5.73 6.95 -23.97
CA VAL A 145 6.02 6.21 -22.73
C VAL A 145 7.45 6.42 -22.23
N PRO A 146 8.52 6.28 -23.05
CA PRO A 146 9.90 6.48 -22.57
C PRO A 146 10.12 7.89 -22.01
N TYR A 147 9.58 8.92 -22.67
CA TYR A 147 9.67 10.30 -22.21
C TYR A 147 8.94 10.50 -20.89
N LEU A 148 7.70 10.02 -20.78
CA LEU A 148 6.88 10.15 -19.58
C LEU A 148 7.50 9.42 -18.37
N MET A 149 8.10 8.26 -18.60
CA MET A 149 8.81 7.52 -17.54
C MET A 149 10.06 8.24 -17.06
N ASN A 150 10.86 8.79 -17.99
CA ASN A 150 12.01 9.62 -17.64
C ASN A 150 11.60 10.84 -16.80
N ASP A 151 10.54 11.53 -17.21
CA ASP A 151 10.01 12.67 -16.47
C ASP A 151 9.44 12.29 -15.10
N LEU A 152 8.80 11.12 -14.98
CA LEU A 152 8.36 10.60 -13.71
C LEU A 152 9.54 10.38 -12.75
N ILE A 153 10.63 9.80 -13.22
CA ILE A 153 11.84 9.60 -12.41
C ILE A 153 12.46 10.93 -11.98
N LYS A 154 12.56 11.90 -12.87
CA LYS A 154 13.01 13.26 -12.54
C LYS A 154 12.10 13.90 -11.49
N TRP A 155 10.79 13.75 -11.66
CA TRP A 155 9.81 14.28 -10.70
C TRP A 155 9.99 13.67 -9.30
N VAL A 156 10.20 12.37 -9.18
CA VAL A 156 10.48 11.71 -7.88
C VAL A 156 11.72 12.32 -7.23
N ARG A 157 12.82 12.45 -7.98
CA ARG A 157 14.09 13.01 -7.48
C ARG A 157 13.91 14.44 -6.96
N ASN A 158 13.18 15.28 -7.70
CA ASN A 158 12.95 16.68 -7.38
C ASN A 158 12.00 16.89 -6.20
N ASN A 159 11.16 15.90 -5.88
CA ASN A 159 10.15 15.98 -4.82
C ASN A 159 10.49 15.16 -3.57
N LYS A 160 11.52 14.30 -3.61
CA LYS A 160 11.95 13.42 -2.52
C LYS A 160 12.16 14.13 -1.16
N ARG A 161 12.57 15.41 -1.19
CA ARG A 161 12.80 16.23 0.02
C ARG A 161 11.68 17.24 0.30
N LYS A 162 10.76 17.44 -0.63
CA LYS A 162 9.71 18.47 -0.54
C LYS A 162 8.37 17.91 -0.10
N MET A 163 8.12 16.63 -0.37
CA MET A 163 6.86 15.97 -0.09
C MET A 163 7.00 14.96 1.05
N HIS A 164 5.91 14.73 1.75
CA HIS A 164 5.82 13.61 2.68
C HIS A 164 5.97 12.29 1.92
N SER A 165 6.68 11.31 2.50
CA SER A 165 7.00 10.05 1.80
C SER A 165 5.77 9.29 1.32
N ILE A 166 4.67 9.35 2.07
CA ILE A 166 3.40 8.71 1.69
C ILE A 166 2.77 9.41 0.49
N GLU A 167 2.79 10.74 0.44
CA GLU A 167 2.28 11.51 -0.71
C GLU A 167 3.11 11.21 -1.95
N LEU A 168 4.43 11.27 -1.82
CA LEU A 168 5.35 10.95 -2.91
C LEU A 168 5.12 9.54 -3.46
N ALA A 169 5.04 8.55 -2.56
CA ALA A 169 4.84 7.15 -2.91
C ALA A 169 3.48 6.90 -3.57
N ALA A 170 2.41 7.50 -3.06
CA ALA A 170 1.07 7.38 -3.63
C ALA A 170 0.99 8.03 -5.03
N ILE A 171 1.49 9.26 -5.21
CA ILE A 171 1.47 9.93 -6.51
C ILE A 171 2.37 9.18 -7.50
N PHE A 172 3.52 8.68 -7.08
CA PHE A 172 4.40 7.88 -7.91
C PHE A 172 3.69 6.60 -8.40
N HIS A 173 3.05 5.87 -7.50
CA HIS A 173 2.24 4.70 -7.85
C HIS A 173 1.17 5.07 -8.89
N HIS A 174 0.37 6.11 -8.62
CA HIS A 174 -0.68 6.55 -9.54
C HIS A 174 -0.12 6.87 -10.92
N ARG A 175 0.98 7.63 -11.00
CA ARG A 175 1.58 8.01 -12.28
C ARG A 175 2.09 6.82 -13.09
N ILE A 176 2.62 5.77 -12.44
CA ILE A 176 2.97 4.52 -13.14
C ILE A 176 1.74 3.88 -13.77
N VAL A 177 0.65 3.72 -13.00
CA VAL A 177 -0.57 3.10 -13.54
C VAL A 177 -1.28 3.99 -14.56
N PHE A 178 -1.16 5.31 -14.46
CA PHE A 178 -1.67 6.27 -15.43
C PHE A 178 -0.92 6.20 -16.77
N ILE A 179 0.42 6.18 -16.75
CA ILE A 179 1.26 6.03 -17.94
C ILE A 179 1.07 4.64 -18.55
N HIS A 180 0.86 3.63 -17.71
CA HIS A 180 0.68 2.23 -18.10
C HIS A 180 1.79 1.74 -19.02
N PRO A 181 3.07 1.79 -18.58
CA PRO A 181 4.22 1.67 -19.46
C PRO A 181 4.44 0.28 -20.05
N PHE A 182 3.80 -0.76 -19.53
CA PHE A 182 4.00 -2.15 -19.93
C PHE A 182 2.72 -2.77 -20.50
N PHE A 183 2.83 -3.88 -21.22
CA PHE A 183 1.67 -4.63 -21.67
C PHE A 183 0.95 -5.32 -20.51
N ASP A 184 1.68 -5.88 -19.54
CA ASP A 184 1.12 -6.46 -18.31
C ASP A 184 1.97 -6.11 -17.08
N GLY A 185 1.42 -6.36 -15.89
CA GLY A 185 2.13 -6.19 -14.61
C GLY A 185 2.19 -4.75 -14.09
N ASN A 186 1.57 -3.77 -14.74
CA ASN A 186 1.64 -2.35 -14.34
C ASN A 186 1.19 -2.11 -12.90
N GLY A 187 0.03 -2.64 -12.50
CA GLY A 187 -0.49 -2.49 -11.14
C GLY A 187 0.38 -3.16 -10.09
N ARG A 188 0.84 -4.39 -10.35
CA ARG A 188 1.74 -5.16 -9.47
C ARG A 188 3.07 -4.42 -9.29
N THR A 189 3.68 -3.98 -10.38
CA THR A 189 4.92 -3.20 -10.39
C THR A 189 4.77 -1.88 -9.63
N ALA A 190 3.69 -1.13 -9.85
CA ALA A 190 3.44 0.15 -9.17
C ALA A 190 3.30 -0.03 -7.64
N ARG A 191 2.62 -1.09 -7.17
CA ARG A 191 2.50 -1.40 -5.74
C ARG A 191 3.84 -1.79 -5.11
N LEU A 192 4.71 -2.51 -5.82
CA LEU A 192 6.06 -2.81 -5.36
C LEU A 192 6.96 -1.57 -5.40
N ALA A 193 6.92 -0.79 -6.47
CA ALA A 193 7.73 0.43 -6.64
C ALA A 193 7.38 1.51 -5.59
N MET A 194 6.11 1.66 -5.25
CA MET A 194 5.67 2.50 -4.13
C MET A 194 6.34 2.10 -2.82
N ASN A 195 6.43 0.80 -2.58
CA ASN A 195 7.05 0.25 -1.38
C ASN A 195 8.55 0.57 -1.28
N LEU A 196 9.28 0.69 -2.40
CA LEU A 196 10.67 1.14 -2.36
C LEU A 196 10.79 2.50 -1.65
N ILE A 197 9.99 3.48 -2.05
CA ILE A 197 10.02 4.82 -1.45
C ILE A 197 9.71 4.78 0.05
N LEU A 198 8.72 3.98 0.45
CA LEU A 198 8.30 3.86 1.84
C LEU A 198 9.34 3.14 2.70
N MET A 199 9.84 1.99 2.23
CA MET A 199 10.82 1.17 2.97
C MET A 199 12.14 1.91 3.17
N GLN A 200 12.62 2.70 2.20
CA GLN A 200 13.79 3.58 2.33
C GLN A 200 13.61 4.66 3.41
N LYS A 201 12.38 4.95 3.81
CA LYS A 201 12.06 5.87 4.92
C LYS A 201 11.78 5.15 6.24
N GLY A 202 12.04 3.85 6.29
CA GLY A 202 11.90 3.03 7.48
C GLY A 202 10.49 2.50 7.75
N TYR A 203 9.55 2.72 6.83
CA TYR A 203 8.23 2.09 6.92
C TYR A 203 8.34 0.59 6.66
N PRO A 204 7.49 -0.23 7.28
CA PRO A 204 7.36 -1.63 6.90
C PRO A 204 6.76 -1.77 5.49
N LEU A 205 6.83 -2.97 4.93
CA LEU A 205 6.13 -3.28 3.67
C LEU A 205 4.65 -2.96 3.79
N VAL A 206 4.11 -2.24 2.83
CA VAL A 206 2.71 -1.78 2.81
C VAL A 206 1.90 -2.63 1.85
N VAL A 207 0.86 -3.28 2.36
CA VAL A 207 -0.03 -4.15 1.60
C VAL A 207 -1.37 -3.46 1.36
N MET A 208 -1.74 -3.29 0.10
CA MET A 208 -3.09 -2.91 -0.31
C MET A 208 -3.97 -4.16 -0.36
N LEU A 209 -5.11 -4.15 0.36
CA LEU A 209 -5.92 -5.35 0.52
C LEU A 209 -6.86 -5.58 -0.68
N LYS A 210 -6.97 -6.83 -1.14
CA LYS A 210 -7.98 -7.27 -2.11
C LYS A 210 -9.41 -6.83 -1.73
N ASN A 211 -9.73 -6.89 -0.46
CA ASN A 211 -11.07 -6.51 0.03
C ASN A 211 -11.38 -5.02 -0.14
N ASP A 212 -10.36 -4.21 -0.38
CA ASP A 212 -10.49 -2.78 -0.68
C ASP A 212 -10.36 -2.48 -2.19
N ARG A 213 -10.38 -3.51 -3.05
CA ARG A 213 -10.19 -3.39 -4.51
C ARG A 213 -11.07 -2.30 -5.14
N LYS A 214 -12.37 -2.28 -4.81
CA LYS A 214 -13.27 -1.24 -5.34
C LYS A 214 -12.81 0.16 -4.93
N ARG A 215 -12.50 0.37 -3.64
CA ARG A 215 -12.05 1.65 -3.12
C ARG A 215 -10.70 2.07 -3.72
N TYR A 216 -9.81 1.12 -3.95
CA TYR A 216 -8.54 1.34 -4.62
C TYR A 216 -8.75 1.92 -6.02
N TYR A 217 -9.55 1.26 -6.87
CA TYR A 217 -9.83 1.75 -8.22
C TYR A 217 -10.62 3.06 -8.22
N ASP A 218 -11.67 3.19 -7.39
CA ASP A 218 -12.43 4.45 -7.26
C ASP A 218 -11.52 5.63 -6.89
N SER A 219 -10.46 5.40 -6.11
CA SER A 219 -9.51 6.45 -5.73
C SER A 219 -8.49 6.78 -6.84
N LEU A 220 -8.12 5.80 -7.67
CA LEU A 220 -7.29 6.03 -8.85
C LEU A 220 -8.05 6.85 -9.91
N VAL A 221 -9.30 6.52 -10.20
CA VAL A 221 -10.15 7.30 -11.13
C VAL A 221 -10.28 8.77 -10.70
N LYS A 222 -10.31 9.06 -9.40
CA LYS A 222 -10.28 10.45 -8.92
C LYS A 222 -8.92 11.11 -9.14
N ALA A 223 -7.85 10.36 -8.92
CA ALA A 223 -6.48 10.84 -9.15
C ALA A 223 -6.21 11.10 -10.64
N ASP A 224 -6.82 10.33 -11.56
CA ASP A 224 -6.76 10.59 -13.02
C ASP A 224 -7.33 11.97 -13.39
N ARG A 225 -8.26 12.47 -12.59
CA ARG A 225 -8.88 13.81 -12.72
C ARG A 225 -8.16 14.90 -11.91
N GLY A 226 -6.98 14.58 -11.34
CA GLY A 226 -6.18 15.51 -10.53
C GLY A 226 -6.51 15.53 -9.04
N ASP A 227 -7.53 14.81 -8.55
CA ASP A 227 -7.85 14.70 -7.13
C ASP A 227 -7.08 13.54 -6.48
N TYR A 228 -5.84 13.79 -6.08
CA TYR A 228 -4.97 12.82 -5.43
C TYR A 228 -5.34 12.49 -3.98
N LEU A 229 -6.11 13.34 -3.31
CA LEU A 229 -6.39 13.22 -1.88
C LEU A 229 -7.01 11.85 -1.49
N PRO A 230 -8.00 11.30 -2.22
CA PRO A 230 -8.57 10.00 -1.88
C PRO A 230 -7.57 8.85 -1.97
N PHE A 231 -6.67 8.86 -2.97
CA PHE A 231 -5.67 7.81 -3.13
C PHE A 231 -4.53 7.94 -2.11
N ILE A 232 -4.07 9.15 -1.80
CA ILE A 232 -3.10 9.41 -0.74
C ILE A 232 -3.64 8.96 0.62
N ARG A 233 -4.91 9.26 0.91
CA ARG A 233 -5.57 8.81 2.14
C ARG A 233 -5.69 7.29 2.19
N PHE A 234 -6.02 6.65 1.09
CA PHE A 234 -6.07 5.20 0.96
C PHE A 234 -4.71 4.56 1.26
N THR A 235 -3.65 5.08 0.65
CA THR A 235 -2.26 4.65 0.88
C THR A 235 -1.83 4.87 2.32
N ALA A 236 -2.13 6.04 2.89
CA ALA A 236 -1.81 6.36 4.29
C ALA A 236 -2.47 5.40 5.28
N GLN A 237 -3.70 5.00 5.04
CA GLN A 237 -4.39 3.99 5.87
C GLN A 237 -3.77 2.59 5.74
N ALA A 238 -3.30 2.22 4.54
CA ALA A 238 -2.56 0.98 4.34
C ALA A 238 -1.21 1.01 5.09
N VAL A 239 -0.49 2.14 5.05
CA VAL A 239 0.74 2.37 5.83
C VAL A 239 0.47 2.23 7.33
N GLU A 240 -0.58 2.89 7.83
CA GLU A 240 -0.93 2.82 9.25
C GLU A 240 -1.27 1.40 9.69
N ARG A 241 -2.00 0.63 8.86
CA ARG A 241 -2.27 -0.78 9.12
C ARG A 241 -0.98 -1.60 9.25
N SER A 242 -0.03 -1.42 8.33
CA SER A 242 1.25 -2.13 8.38
C SER A 242 2.05 -1.78 9.63
N LEU A 243 2.12 -0.50 10.01
CA LEU A 243 2.74 -0.06 11.26
C LEU A 243 2.09 -0.68 12.50
N ASN A 244 0.76 -0.72 12.55
CA ASN A 244 0.03 -1.34 13.66
C ASN A 244 0.34 -2.84 13.80
N MET A 245 0.43 -3.57 12.67
CA MET A 245 0.77 -4.99 12.69
C MET A 245 2.20 -5.22 13.22
N TYR A 246 3.17 -4.41 12.78
CA TYR A 246 4.53 -4.49 13.28
C TYR A 246 4.60 -4.17 14.77
N LEU A 247 4.01 -3.06 15.21
CA LEU A 247 4.00 -2.65 16.61
C LEU A 247 3.30 -3.69 17.51
N LYS A 248 2.18 -4.26 17.07
CA LYS A 248 1.48 -5.33 17.81
C LYS A 248 2.36 -6.57 18.01
N THR A 249 3.14 -6.95 17.01
CA THR A 249 4.01 -8.13 17.09
C THR A 249 5.27 -7.88 17.94
N LEU A 250 5.79 -6.65 17.91
CA LEU A 250 7.06 -6.31 18.57
C LEU A 250 6.88 -5.84 20.01
N LEU A 251 5.71 -5.34 20.38
CA LEU A 251 5.43 -4.89 21.74
C LEU A 251 4.81 -6.03 22.56
N PRO A 252 5.23 -6.19 23.84
CA PRO A 252 4.59 -7.13 24.74
C PRO A 252 3.09 -6.83 24.89
N GLU A 253 2.26 -7.88 25.01
CA GLU A 253 0.80 -7.74 25.15
C GLU A 253 0.39 -6.82 26.30
N SER A 254 1.19 -6.74 27.37
CA SER A 254 0.97 -5.83 28.49
C SER A 254 1.01 -4.34 28.15
N LYS A 255 1.59 -3.96 27.00
CA LYS A 255 1.65 -2.57 26.52
C LYS A 255 0.61 -2.23 25.46
N THR A 256 -0.09 -3.24 24.89
CA THR A 256 -1.19 -3.04 23.94
C THR A 256 -2.52 -3.02 24.70
N LYS A 257 -2.83 -1.88 25.35
CA LYS A 257 -4.08 -1.73 26.13
C LYS A 257 -5.35 -1.59 25.28
N GLU A 258 -5.23 -1.31 23.99
CA GLU A 258 -6.38 -1.04 23.15
C GLU A 258 -6.93 -2.33 22.53
N LYS A 259 -8.19 -2.64 22.85
CA LYS A 259 -8.92 -3.73 22.22
C LYS A 259 -9.75 -3.20 21.06
N TYR A 260 -9.66 -3.87 19.91
CA TYR A 260 -10.40 -3.50 18.71
C TYR A 260 -11.68 -4.33 18.59
N TYR A 261 -12.79 -3.65 18.32
CA TYR A 261 -14.11 -4.26 18.21
C TYR A 261 -14.80 -3.85 16.90
N PRO A 262 -15.77 -4.63 16.40
CA PRO A 262 -16.63 -4.24 15.30
C PRO A 262 -17.35 -2.92 15.56
N LEU A 263 -17.66 -2.17 14.51
CA LEU A 263 -18.31 -0.87 14.66
C LEU A 263 -19.69 -0.94 15.33
N SER A 264 -20.40 -2.07 15.17
CA SER A 264 -21.65 -2.33 15.86
C SER A 264 -21.49 -2.35 17.39
N GLU A 265 -20.42 -2.95 17.91
CA GLU A 265 -20.14 -2.93 19.35
C GLU A 265 -19.69 -1.55 19.85
N ILE A 266 -18.87 -0.86 19.06
CA ILE A 266 -18.39 0.49 19.40
C ILE A 266 -19.54 1.50 19.40
N SER A 267 -20.50 1.36 18.49
CA SER A 267 -21.66 2.25 18.44
C SER A 267 -22.51 2.17 19.70
N ASN A 268 -22.59 1.01 20.34
CA ASN A 268 -23.31 0.83 21.61
C ASN A 268 -22.61 1.45 22.82
N LYS A 269 -21.30 1.72 22.70
CA LYS A 269 -20.46 2.23 23.80
C LYS A 269 -19.99 3.68 23.59
N THR A 270 -20.37 4.31 22.49
CA THR A 270 -19.96 5.67 22.13
C THR A 270 -21.16 6.47 21.60
N PRO A 271 -21.11 7.82 21.59
CA PRO A 271 -22.23 8.64 21.12
C PRO A 271 -22.40 8.65 19.59
N TYR A 272 -21.74 7.76 18.87
CA TYR A 272 -21.75 7.74 17.41
C TYR A 272 -22.38 6.48 16.84
N SER A 273 -23.27 6.65 15.86
CA SER A 273 -23.84 5.53 15.11
C SER A 273 -22.76 4.82 14.29
N GLU A 274 -22.99 3.54 14.01
CA GLU A 274 -22.10 2.72 13.17
C GLU A 274 -21.84 3.38 11.79
N LYS A 275 -22.89 3.94 11.18
CA LYS A 275 -22.80 4.67 9.90
C LYS A 275 -21.86 5.88 10.00
N TYR A 276 -21.95 6.63 11.09
CA TYR A 276 -21.09 7.81 11.30
C TYR A 276 -19.65 7.40 11.63
N LEU A 277 -19.45 6.37 12.44
CA LEU A 277 -18.12 5.80 12.70
C LEU A 277 -17.45 5.33 11.39
N ASN A 278 -18.20 4.64 10.53
CA ASN A 278 -17.70 4.22 9.21
C ASN A 278 -17.26 5.43 8.35
N LEU A 279 -18.06 6.49 8.34
CA LEU A 279 -17.70 7.73 7.64
C LEU A 279 -16.40 8.33 8.18
N LEU A 280 -16.26 8.45 9.50
CA LEU A 280 -15.06 9.01 10.13
C LEU A 280 -13.82 8.18 9.87
N ILE A 281 -13.96 6.85 9.88
CA ILE A 281 -12.88 5.91 9.56
C ILE A 281 -12.47 6.06 8.10
N ARG A 282 -13.42 6.09 7.17
CA ARG A 282 -13.13 6.29 5.74
C ARG A 282 -12.45 7.63 5.46
N GLN A 283 -12.74 8.64 6.27
CA GLN A 283 -12.07 9.94 6.23
C GLN A 283 -10.71 9.94 6.97
N GLY A 284 -10.27 8.82 7.53
CA GLY A 284 -9.02 8.73 8.30
C GLY A 284 -9.04 9.45 9.65
N LYS A 285 -10.19 9.94 10.10
CA LYS A 285 -10.33 10.72 11.35
C LYS A 285 -10.27 9.87 12.62
N ILE A 286 -10.70 8.62 12.53
CA ILE A 286 -10.60 7.63 13.60
C ILE A 286 -9.65 6.52 13.15
N GLU A 287 -8.79 6.10 14.06
CA GLU A 287 -7.92 4.96 13.84
C GLU A 287 -8.73 3.67 13.77
N ALA A 288 -8.54 2.90 12.72
CA ALA A 288 -9.22 1.64 12.50
C ALA A 288 -8.42 0.77 11.55
N HIS A 289 -8.64 -0.53 11.62
CA HIS A 289 -8.14 -1.46 10.61
C HIS A 289 -9.29 -2.35 10.12
N LYS A 290 -9.07 -3.00 9.01
CA LYS A 290 -10.08 -3.86 8.40
C LYS A 290 -9.68 -5.32 8.60
N GLU A 291 -10.58 -6.10 9.20
CA GLU A 291 -10.47 -7.54 9.23
C GLU A 291 -11.54 -8.14 8.34
N LYS A 292 -11.11 -8.91 7.32
CA LYS A 292 -12.02 -9.43 6.28
C LYS A 292 -12.82 -8.27 5.63
N ARG A 293 -14.14 -8.23 5.88
CA ARG A 293 -15.04 -7.16 5.36
C ARG A 293 -15.35 -6.08 6.40
N ASN A 294 -15.00 -6.28 7.66
CA ASN A 294 -15.43 -5.44 8.78
C ASN A 294 -14.34 -4.45 9.17
N TRP A 295 -14.74 -3.22 9.46
CA TRP A 295 -13.90 -2.25 10.14
C TRP A 295 -13.91 -2.52 11.64
N LEU A 296 -12.73 -2.53 12.22
CA LEU A 296 -12.51 -2.61 13.67
C LEU A 296 -11.86 -1.33 14.17
N THR A 297 -12.32 -0.83 15.30
CA THR A 297 -11.72 0.32 16.00
C THR A 297 -11.75 0.10 17.51
N SER A 298 -11.06 0.94 18.27
CA SER A 298 -11.07 0.89 19.73
C SER A 298 -11.92 2.03 20.32
N ILE A 299 -12.41 1.85 21.54
CA ILE A 299 -13.11 2.91 22.28
C ILE A 299 -12.19 4.11 22.47
N GLU A 300 -10.93 3.86 22.80
CA GLU A 300 -9.90 4.86 23.00
C GLU A 300 -9.64 5.69 21.73
N ALA A 301 -9.69 5.06 20.56
CA ALA A 301 -9.56 5.77 19.27
C ALA A 301 -10.72 6.76 19.05
N VAL A 302 -11.94 6.34 19.38
CA VAL A 302 -13.13 7.22 19.31
C VAL A 302 -13.03 8.35 20.33
N GLU A 303 -12.64 8.07 21.57
CA GLU A 303 -12.46 9.09 22.62
C GLU A 303 -11.38 10.12 22.24
N ARG A 304 -10.26 9.67 21.67
CA ARG A 304 -9.22 10.59 21.14
C ARG A 304 -9.80 11.55 20.10
N TYR A 305 -10.64 11.05 19.21
CA TYR A 305 -11.31 11.89 18.22
C TYR A 305 -12.26 12.90 18.87
N ILE A 306 -13.08 12.48 19.85
CA ILE A 306 -14.00 13.35 20.58
C ILE A 306 -13.23 14.46 21.30
N LYS A 307 -12.19 14.12 22.07
CA LYS A 307 -11.33 15.06 22.78
C LYS A 307 -10.67 16.07 21.82
N GLY A 308 -10.20 15.60 20.68
CA GLY A 308 -9.59 16.45 19.65
C GLY A 308 -10.59 17.43 19.01
N ARG A 309 -11.86 17.03 18.84
CA ARG A 309 -12.94 17.88 18.34
C ARG A 309 -13.34 18.96 19.33
N MET A 310 -13.42 18.63 20.61
CA MET A 310 -13.76 19.59 21.69
C MET A 310 -12.69 20.67 21.83
N ARG A 311 -11.40 20.32 21.73
CA ARG A 311 -10.30 21.30 21.76
C ARG A 311 -10.37 22.30 20.60
N ARG A 312 -10.71 21.85 19.39
CA ARG A 312 -10.86 22.73 18.21
C ARG A 312 -12.02 23.73 18.34
N ARG A 313 -13.11 23.36 19.03
CA ARG A 313 -14.25 24.27 19.30
C ARG A 313 -13.95 25.33 20.34
N LYS A 314 -12.93 25.12 21.22
CA LYS A 314 -12.51 26.04 22.27
C LYS A 314 -11.43 27.04 21.87
N ILE A 315 -10.83 26.90 20.67
CA ILE A 315 -9.87 27.86 20.13
C ILE A 315 -10.65 28.87 19.29
N PRO A 316 -10.77 30.15 19.72
CA PRO A 316 -11.39 31.18 18.89
C PRO A 316 -10.55 31.30 17.60
N THR A 317 -11.21 31.30 16.45
CA THR A 317 -10.62 31.78 15.21
C THR A 317 -10.23 33.26 15.45
N LYS A 318 -8.90 33.51 15.53
CA LYS A 318 -8.43 34.89 15.42
C LYS A 318 -8.83 35.39 14.04
N THR A 319 -9.78 36.32 14.04
CA THR A 319 -10.10 37.22 12.93
C THR A 319 -8.87 37.98 12.50
#